data_d940f41081db4cd36c1224bb3f1921e1
#
_entry.id   d940f41081db4cd36c1224bb3f1921e1
#
_cell.length_a   1.000
_cell.length_b   1.000
_cell.length_c   1.000
_cell.angle_alpha   90.00
_cell.angle_beta   90.00
_cell.angle_gamma   90.00
#
_symmetry.space_group_name_H-M   'P 1'
#
loop_
_entity.id
_entity.type
_entity.pdbx_description
1 polymer ?
#
loop_
_entity_poly.entity_id
_entity_poly.type
_entity_poly.pdbx_seq_one_letter_code
_entity_poly.pdbx_strand_id
1 'polypeptide(L)'
;MSPGGYCVIDAGALTDVLLQTLRADRVQAAVEDRTLVAPAVIDAEILSALRGLERSRSVSADRAALAIEDLRVAPVERFGLEPLLRRAWTLRDRLHAYDALYVALAVELDCPLVTTDDQIPDPRLPASVIHA
;
A
#
# COMPACT_ATOMS: atom_id res chain seq x y z
N MET A 1 -1.22 17.78 9.52
CA MET A 1 -1.50 17.36 8.13
C MET A 1 -0.41 17.89 7.22
N SER A 2 0.10 17.07 6.31
CA SER A 2 1.12 17.52 5.37
C SER A 2 0.52 18.44 4.30
N PRO A 3 1.34 19.31 3.64
CA PRO A 3 0.84 20.20 2.60
C PRO A 3 0.12 19.48 1.44
N GLY A 4 0.52 18.24 1.13
CA GLY A 4 -0.10 17.46 0.07
C GLY A 4 -1.30 16.62 0.49
N GLY A 5 -1.69 16.66 1.77
CA GLY A 5 -2.77 15.88 2.32
C GLY A 5 -2.44 14.40 2.47
N TYR A 6 -3.48 13.57 2.62
CA TYR A 6 -3.33 12.11 2.77
C TYR A 6 -3.09 11.43 1.43
N CYS A 7 -2.45 10.28 1.50
CA CYS A 7 -2.28 9.39 0.36
C CYS A 7 -2.26 7.96 0.88
N VAL A 8 -3.12 7.10 0.34
CA VAL A 8 -3.07 5.66 0.66
C VAL A 8 -1.95 5.04 -0.16
N ILE A 9 -1.10 4.25 0.50
CA ILE A 9 -0.04 3.48 -0.17
C ILE A 9 -0.36 2.00 -0.04
N ASP A 10 -0.24 1.24 -1.13
CA ASP A 10 -0.50 -0.19 -1.05
C ASP A 10 0.75 -0.98 -0.64
N ALA A 11 0.56 -2.28 -0.34
CA ALA A 11 1.63 -3.12 0.18
C ALA A 11 2.78 -3.28 -0.82
N GLY A 12 2.46 -3.41 -2.12
CA GLY A 12 3.49 -3.55 -3.15
C GLY A 12 4.35 -2.30 -3.25
N ALA A 13 3.73 -1.13 -3.29
CA ALA A 13 4.47 0.13 -3.36
C ALA A 13 5.34 0.35 -2.12
N LEU A 14 4.81 0.08 -0.92
CA LEU A 14 5.61 0.23 0.30
C LEU A 14 6.74 -0.79 0.36
N THR A 15 6.51 -2.02 -0.07
CA THR A 15 7.56 -3.04 -0.16
C THR A 15 8.70 -2.58 -1.07
N ASP A 16 8.38 -1.98 -2.22
CA ASP A 16 9.38 -1.44 -3.12
C ASP A 16 10.25 -0.38 -2.44
N VAL A 17 9.64 0.49 -1.65
CA VAL A 17 10.38 1.50 -0.88
C VAL A 17 11.26 0.85 0.20
N LEU A 18 10.69 -0.09 0.96
CA LEU A 18 11.44 -0.76 2.04
C LEU A 18 12.65 -1.53 1.52
N LEU A 19 12.52 -2.18 0.37
CA LEU A 19 13.60 -2.96 -0.24
C LEU A 19 14.48 -2.13 -1.17
N GLN A 20 14.13 -0.87 -1.42
CA GLN A 20 14.83 0.02 -2.33
C GLN A 20 15.00 -0.59 -3.72
N THR A 21 13.89 -1.12 -4.26
CA THR A 21 13.86 -1.67 -5.61
C THR A 21 13.99 -0.55 -6.65
N LEU A 22 14.04 -0.93 -7.92
CA LEU A 22 14.10 0.04 -9.02
C LEU A 22 12.87 0.96 -9.08
N ARG A 23 11.76 0.57 -8.44
CA ARG A 23 10.53 1.37 -8.39
C ARG A 23 10.49 2.35 -7.21
N ALA A 24 11.41 2.20 -6.23
CA ALA A 24 11.35 2.97 -4.99
C ALA A 24 11.34 4.48 -5.24
N ASP A 25 12.19 4.97 -6.13
CA ASP A 25 12.28 6.41 -6.41
C ASP A 25 10.98 6.96 -6.99
N ARG A 26 10.33 6.21 -7.87
CA ARG A 26 9.04 6.62 -8.44
C ARG A 26 7.94 6.66 -7.41
N VAL A 27 7.92 5.67 -6.52
CA VAL A 27 6.94 5.64 -5.43
C VAL A 27 7.18 6.83 -4.50
N GLN A 28 8.42 7.07 -4.08
CA GLN A 28 8.75 8.17 -3.19
C GLN A 28 8.40 9.52 -3.81
N ALA A 29 8.66 9.71 -5.10
CA ALA A 29 8.29 10.94 -5.80
C ALA A 29 6.77 11.13 -5.82
N ALA A 30 6.01 10.05 -6.03
CA ALA A 30 4.55 10.10 -6.08
C ALA A 30 3.90 10.48 -4.74
N VAL A 31 4.56 10.17 -3.62
CA VAL A 31 4.03 10.43 -2.27
C VAL A 31 4.70 11.61 -1.56
N GLU A 32 5.58 12.32 -2.26
CA GLU A 32 6.30 13.45 -1.70
C GLU A 32 5.32 14.48 -1.13
N ASP A 33 5.64 15.01 0.05
CA ASP A 33 4.83 16.00 0.77
C ASP A 33 3.45 15.51 1.19
N ARG A 34 3.20 14.20 1.17
CA ARG A 34 1.92 13.63 1.60
C ARG A 34 2.07 12.84 2.89
N THR A 35 0.97 12.76 3.64
CA THR A 35 0.88 11.89 4.81
C THR A 35 0.40 10.51 4.38
N LEU A 36 1.23 9.48 4.60
CA LEU A 36 0.92 8.12 4.16
C LEU A 36 -0.01 7.42 5.13
N VAL A 37 -1.01 6.76 4.58
CA VAL A 37 -1.97 5.96 5.35
C VAL A 37 -2.19 4.63 4.63
N ALA A 38 -2.64 3.63 5.36
CA ALA A 38 -2.96 2.32 4.80
C ALA A 38 -3.93 1.56 5.71
N PRO A 39 -4.71 0.63 5.16
CA PRO A 39 -5.45 -0.31 6.01
C PRO A 39 -4.46 -1.15 6.82
N ALA A 40 -4.83 -1.53 8.03
CA ALA A 40 -3.96 -2.28 8.93
C ALA A 40 -3.47 -3.62 8.34
N VAL A 41 -4.18 -4.16 7.36
CA VAL A 41 -3.78 -5.39 6.65
C VAL A 41 -2.43 -5.25 5.94
N ILE A 42 -1.96 -4.02 5.70
CA ILE A 42 -0.68 -3.79 5.02
C ILE A 42 0.47 -4.52 5.71
N ASP A 43 0.48 -4.55 7.03
CA ASP A 43 1.55 -5.22 7.77
C ASP A 43 1.57 -6.73 7.50
N ALA A 44 0.39 -7.35 7.46
CA ALA A 44 0.29 -8.77 7.16
C ALA A 44 0.68 -9.08 5.72
N GLU A 45 0.27 -8.24 4.78
CA GLU A 45 0.61 -8.42 3.37
C GLU A 45 2.11 -8.28 3.12
N ILE A 46 2.75 -7.29 3.73
CA ILE A 46 4.19 -7.09 3.58
C ILE A 46 4.95 -8.22 4.24
N LEU A 47 4.53 -8.67 5.43
CA LEU A 47 5.12 -9.83 6.09
C LEU A 47 5.08 -11.04 5.16
N SER A 48 3.94 -11.30 4.53
CA SER A 48 3.77 -12.41 3.59
C SER A 48 4.65 -12.25 2.35
N ALA A 49 4.72 -11.05 1.79
CA ALA A 49 5.56 -10.76 0.61
C ALA A 49 7.04 -10.98 0.91
N LEU A 50 7.53 -10.48 2.04
CA LEU A 50 8.93 -10.65 2.44
C LEU A 50 9.27 -12.11 2.70
N ARG A 51 8.36 -12.85 3.33
CA ARG A 51 8.54 -14.28 3.51
C ARG A 51 8.69 -15.01 2.18
N GLY A 52 7.84 -14.67 1.21
CA GLY A 52 7.91 -15.25 -0.14
C GLY A 52 9.22 -14.94 -0.85
N LEU A 53 9.68 -13.69 -0.77
CA LEU A 53 10.93 -13.25 -1.40
C LEU A 53 12.14 -13.92 -0.75
N GLU A 54 12.14 -14.11 0.56
CA GLU A 54 13.23 -14.79 1.25
C GLU A 54 13.24 -16.27 0.87
N ARG A 55 12.09 -16.93 0.84
CA ARG A 55 11.99 -18.34 0.47
C ARG A 55 12.42 -18.62 -0.96
N SER A 56 12.11 -17.71 -1.88
CA SER A 56 12.54 -17.80 -3.27
C SER A 56 14.00 -17.38 -3.47
N ARG A 57 14.66 -16.92 -2.40
CA ARG A 57 16.03 -16.42 -2.40
C ARG A 57 16.22 -15.16 -3.25
N SER A 58 15.14 -14.44 -3.51
CA SER A 58 15.19 -13.12 -4.15
C SER A 58 15.73 -12.05 -3.21
N VAL A 59 15.54 -12.24 -1.91
CA VAL A 59 16.02 -11.35 -0.86
C VAL A 59 16.66 -12.22 0.23
N SER A 60 17.79 -11.78 0.76
CA SER A 60 18.46 -12.50 1.86
C SER A 60 17.63 -12.41 3.14
N ALA A 61 17.83 -13.37 4.06
CA ALA A 61 17.18 -13.37 5.36
C ALA A 61 17.50 -12.09 6.14
N ASP A 62 18.74 -11.62 6.11
CA ASP A 62 19.15 -10.40 6.80
C ASP A 62 18.49 -9.17 6.21
N ARG A 63 18.39 -9.09 4.88
CA ARG A 63 17.77 -7.96 4.22
C ARG A 63 16.26 -7.93 4.49
N ALA A 64 15.61 -9.09 4.50
CA ALA A 64 14.18 -9.18 4.82
C ALA A 64 13.91 -8.76 6.28
N ALA A 65 14.75 -9.21 7.21
CA ALA A 65 14.64 -8.82 8.61
C ALA A 65 14.78 -7.32 8.79
N LEU A 66 15.70 -6.70 8.06
CA LEU A 66 15.89 -5.25 8.11
C LEU A 66 14.65 -4.51 7.58
N ALA A 67 14.06 -5.02 6.50
CA ALA A 67 12.83 -4.44 5.95
C ALA A 67 11.66 -4.51 6.96
N ILE A 68 11.56 -5.59 7.74
CA ILE A 68 10.56 -5.69 8.80
C ILE A 68 10.77 -4.63 9.86
N GLU A 69 12.03 -4.39 10.28
CA GLU A 69 12.31 -3.34 11.27
C GLU A 69 11.99 -1.96 10.70
N ASP A 70 12.29 -1.71 9.44
CA ASP A 70 11.93 -0.46 8.78
C ASP A 70 10.42 -0.29 8.68
N LEU A 71 9.68 -1.36 8.43
CA LEU A 71 8.22 -1.33 8.40
C LEU A 71 7.63 -0.93 9.76
N ARG A 72 8.22 -1.45 10.86
CA ARG A 72 7.74 -1.15 12.21
C ARG A 72 7.80 0.33 12.55
N VAL A 73 8.75 1.05 11.98
CA VAL A 73 8.94 2.48 12.25
C VAL A 73 8.54 3.37 11.08
N ALA A 74 8.03 2.79 10.00
CA ALA A 74 7.63 3.56 8.82
C ALA A 74 6.52 4.57 9.18
N PRO A 75 6.61 5.81 8.67
CA PRO A 75 5.62 6.85 8.98
C PRO A 75 4.34 6.66 8.14
N VAL A 76 3.70 5.52 8.31
CA VAL A 76 2.44 5.16 7.67
C VAL A 76 1.41 4.92 8.76
N GLU A 77 0.33 5.68 8.75
CA GLU A 77 -0.74 5.50 9.72
C GLU A 77 -1.62 4.32 9.29
N ARG A 78 -1.83 3.35 10.20
CA ARG A 78 -2.63 2.16 9.93
C ARG A 78 -4.04 2.37 10.43
N PHE A 79 -5.03 2.09 9.56
CA PHE A 79 -6.45 2.24 9.89
C PHE A 79 -7.08 0.87 10.07
N GLY A 80 -7.98 0.75 11.07
CA GLY A 80 -8.71 -0.49 11.30
C GLY A 80 -9.59 -0.89 10.13
N LEU A 81 -9.84 -2.18 9.98
CA LEU A 81 -10.53 -2.71 8.80
C LEU A 81 -12.05 -2.65 8.91
N GLU A 82 -12.59 -2.73 10.14
CA GLU A 82 -14.04 -2.83 10.31
C GLU A 82 -14.80 -1.70 9.61
N PRO A 83 -14.41 -0.43 9.73
CA PRO A 83 -15.14 0.66 9.06
C PRO A 83 -15.08 0.60 7.54
N LEU A 84 -14.15 -0.18 6.97
CA LEU A 84 -13.94 -0.28 5.52
C LEU A 84 -14.74 -1.42 4.89
N LEU A 85 -15.29 -2.34 5.70
CA LEU A 85 -15.82 -3.60 5.19
C LEU A 85 -16.98 -3.42 4.23
N ARG A 86 -17.93 -2.52 4.53
CA ARG A 86 -19.10 -2.33 3.66
C ARG A 86 -18.69 -1.83 2.28
N ARG A 87 -17.84 -0.82 2.22
CA ARG A 87 -17.40 -0.27 0.93
C ARG A 87 -16.55 -1.27 0.16
N ALA A 88 -15.64 -1.95 0.85
CA ALA A 88 -14.81 -2.98 0.22
C ALA A 88 -15.68 -4.08 -0.40
N TRP A 89 -16.75 -4.49 0.29
CA TRP A 89 -17.67 -5.50 -0.22
C TRP A 89 -18.36 -5.06 -1.51
N THR A 90 -18.66 -3.78 -1.67
CA THR A 90 -19.29 -3.27 -2.90
C THR A 90 -18.35 -3.36 -4.10
N LEU A 91 -17.04 -3.53 -3.88
CA LEU A 91 -16.04 -3.59 -4.94
C LEU A 91 -15.63 -5.04 -5.29
N ARG A 92 -16.26 -6.04 -4.68
CA ARG A 92 -15.86 -7.45 -4.80
C ARG A 92 -15.84 -8.01 -6.22
N ASP A 93 -16.65 -7.46 -7.11
CA ASP A 93 -16.73 -7.95 -8.49
C ASP A 93 -15.63 -7.37 -9.37
N ARG A 94 -14.93 -6.35 -8.87
CA ARG A 94 -13.89 -5.63 -9.65
C ARG A 94 -12.50 -5.77 -9.05
N LEU A 95 -12.40 -6.05 -7.75
CA LEU A 95 -11.13 -6.10 -7.03
C LEU A 95 -11.09 -7.30 -6.10
N HIS A 96 -9.88 -7.82 -5.89
CA HIS A 96 -9.63 -8.74 -4.79
C HIS A 96 -9.89 -8.05 -3.45
N ALA A 97 -10.23 -8.83 -2.43
CA ALA A 97 -10.64 -8.31 -1.14
C ALA A 97 -9.61 -7.36 -0.52
N TYR A 98 -8.33 -7.71 -0.60
CA TYR A 98 -7.28 -6.84 -0.04
C TYR A 98 -7.17 -5.53 -0.78
N ASP A 99 -7.15 -5.56 -2.11
CA ASP A 99 -7.12 -4.34 -2.93
C ASP A 99 -8.33 -3.46 -2.67
N ALA A 100 -9.50 -4.08 -2.48
CA ALA A 100 -10.73 -3.36 -2.16
C ALA A 100 -10.63 -2.58 -0.85
N LEU A 101 -9.87 -3.09 0.13
CA LEU A 101 -9.67 -2.38 1.39
C LEU A 101 -8.87 -1.08 1.19
N TYR A 102 -7.87 -1.09 0.33
CA TYR A 102 -7.09 0.11 0.02
C TYR A 102 -7.94 1.15 -0.70
N VAL A 103 -8.71 0.73 -1.69
CA VAL A 103 -9.60 1.63 -2.41
C VAL A 103 -10.67 2.19 -1.46
N ALA A 104 -11.23 1.36 -0.58
CA ALA A 104 -12.21 1.80 0.41
C ALA A 104 -11.64 2.88 1.32
N LEU A 105 -10.41 2.73 1.79
CA LEU A 105 -9.77 3.74 2.63
C LEU A 105 -9.57 5.05 1.86
N ALA A 106 -9.11 4.96 0.61
CA ALA A 106 -8.91 6.15 -0.22
C ALA A 106 -10.21 6.93 -0.42
N VAL A 107 -11.32 6.21 -0.61
CA VAL A 107 -12.64 6.83 -0.73
C VAL A 107 -13.07 7.49 0.59
N GLU A 108 -12.91 6.79 1.71
CA GLU A 108 -13.30 7.32 3.02
C GLU A 108 -12.53 8.60 3.38
N LEU A 109 -11.26 8.69 3.00
CA LEU A 109 -10.42 9.85 3.29
C LEU A 109 -10.39 10.87 2.15
N ASP A 110 -11.10 10.58 1.06
CA ASP A 110 -11.09 11.42 -0.13
C ASP A 110 -9.68 11.79 -0.56
N CYS A 111 -8.84 10.76 -0.75
CA CYS A 111 -7.44 10.93 -1.11
C CYS A 111 -7.04 9.90 -2.18
N PRO A 112 -5.90 10.14 -2.87
CA PRO A 112 -5.46 9.18 -3.88
C PRO A 112 -4.87 7.91 -3.27
N LEU A 113 -4.87 6.84 -4.07
CA LEU A 113 -4.19 5.58 -3.80
C LEU A 113 -2.97 5.49 -4.71
N VAL A 114 -1.78 5.29 -4.14
CA VAL A 114 -0.56 5.03 -4.90
C VAL A 114 -0.30 3.53 -4.93
N THR A 115 -0.13 3.00 -6.13
CA THR A 115 0.10 1.57 -6.37
C THR A 115 1.14 1.37 -7.47
N THR A 116 1.80 0.22 -7.43
CA THR A 116 2.63 -0.27 -8.54
C THR A 116 1.93 -1.42 -9.29
N ASP A 117 0.71 -1.76 -8.92
CA ASP A 117 -0.07 -2.82 -9.56
C ASP A 117 -0.86 -2.25 -10.75
N ASP A 118 -0.54 -2.71 -11.97
CA ASP A 118 -1.19 -2.27 -13.21
C ASP A 118 -2.67 -2.63 -13.26
N GLN A 119 -3.12 -3.60 -12.46
CA GLN A 119 -4.50 -4.08 -12.51
C GLN A 119 -5.45 -3.28 -11.61
N ILE A 120 -4.92 -2.48 -10.69
CA ILE A 120 -5.75 -1.65 -9.82
C ILE A 120 -6.36 -0.45 -10.55
N PRO A 121 -5.64 0.25 -11.45
CA PRO A 121 -6.21 1.42 -12.14
C PRO A 121 -7.38 1.05 -13.04
N ASP A 122 -8.59 1.12 -12.50
CA ASP A 122 -9.84 0.93 -13.22
C ASP A 122 -10.56 2.28 -13.23
N PRO A 123 -10.87 2.85 -14.41
CA PRO A 123 -11.54 4.15 -14.48
C PRO A 123 -12.92 4.18 -13.83
N ARG A 124 -13.50 3.01 -13.55
CA ARG A 124 -14.79 2.92 -12.87
C ARG A 124 -14.67 2.93 -11.35
N LEU A 125 -13.44 2.90 -10.80
CA LEU A 125 -13.24 2.93 -9.35
C LEU A 125 -13.58 4.32 -8.80
N PRO A 126 -14.17 4.37 -7.58
CA PRO A 126 -14.55 5.64 -6.98
C PRO A 126 -13.38 6.41 -6.37
N ALA A 127 -12.15 5.94 -6.50
CA ALA A 127 -10.96 6.59 -5.95
C ALA A 127 -10.00 7.00 -7.06
N SER A 128 -9.27 8.08 -6.83
CA SER A 128 -8.19 8.50 -7.70
C SER A 128 -6.98 7.58 -7.47
N VAL A 129 -6.45 7.00 -8.54
CA VAL A 129 -5.31 6.08 -8.45
C VAL A 129 -4.11 6.69 -9.14
N ILE A 130 -2.97 6.74 -8.43
CA ILE A 130 -1.69 7.16 -8.97
C ILE A 130 -0.85 5.91 -9.19
N HIS A 131 -0.53 5.64 -10.44
CA HIS A 131 0.31 4.49 -10.78
C HIS A 131 1.77 4.91 -10.82
N ALA A 132 2.56 4.34 -9.92
CA ALA A 132 3.99 4.66 -9.83
C ALA A 132 4.89 3.66 -10.58
#